data_c5091e9184344725ead1feea1afa5bd5
#
_entry.id   c5091e9184344725ead1feea1afa5bd5
#
_cell.length_a   1.000
_cell.length_b   1.000
_cell.length_c   1.000
_cell.angle_alpha   90.00
_cell.angle_beta   90.00
_cell.angle_gamma   90.00
#
_symmetry.space_group_name_H-M   'P 1'
#
loop_
_entity.id
_entity.type
_entity.pdbx_description
1 polymer ?
#
loop_
_entity_poly.entity_id
_entity_poly.type
_entity_poly.pdbx_seq_one_letter_code
_entity_poly.pdbx_strand_id
1 'polypeptide(L)'
;MSNLFVRKATGLVRSWSVFDAFIYAFFSINIVTLGFYSFSQMYFFGGGMINALVVSAIFLIFEIIVYSSLIAVMPRSGGDYVWMTRIFGGGTGFILAITGWWFTLWLWTPIYGDMLRQFVITPLLGVLGQQDLALWFSGKGTPLFVSTLIALAFVSIVIALGMKTYARVQKYSFYAGMLGLLILIIMLFTGSQAAFKSGFDNNASALFGAQSGAYDATVQAGTDAGATTPISGGALNLVFLTLPWLVFFNLWPNWGATLYGEVRGATDYKRNFAGMAWALGAVTVLGIIFFLGVAKTIGWDFYMQANGAWWNYAWGYVTDKPPLPVWPYPALLTVFLTGNRLIQIVVILLMSFWWFGWAGTLFLSSTRVIFAAAFDRLLPEKVAELNKNGTPINAMLLMVLPAIVVSYLYAYNVGAAPDGTGGFYTATLAATQGIAIMYFGTAIAAIVLPYVKKDLFNASPIAQMKVAGIPLITISGLIFGGFLAFLLVEWMFDPWLNTGGEGAGLYGISFKNTNSIIFLLVCYILSAAIYYGFKAYRKRGGIDMDKIQTEIPVE
;
A
#
# COMPACT_ATOMS: atom_id res chain seq x y z
N MET A 1 -34.87 -7.70 35.20
CA MET A 1 -33.42 -7.84 35.34
C MET A 1 -32.83 -7.66 33.97
N SER A 2 -32.16 -6.53 33.71
CA SER A 2 -31.48 -6.29 32.45
C SER A 2 -30.37 -7.36 32.32
N ASN A 3 -30.44 -8.19 31.30
CA ASN A 3 -29.35 -9.10 30.98
C ASN A 3 -28.08 -8.27 30.82
N LEU A 4 -27.22 -8.27 31.82
CA LEU A 4 -25.88 -7.72 31.74
C LEU A 4 -25.17 -8.53 30.63
N PHE A 5 -24.94 -7.86 29.53
CA PHE A 5 -24.38 -8.50 28.36
C PHE A 5 -22.87 -8.67 28.57
N VAL A 6 -22.46 -9.83 29.03
CA VAL A 6 -21.04 -10.20 29.05
C VAL A 6 -20.61 -10.45 27.60
N ARG A 7 -19.82 -9.55 27.04
CA ARG A 7 -19.15 -9.79 25.75
C ARG A 7 -18.32 -11.06 25.89
N LYS A 8 -18.59 -12.05 25.06
CA LYS A 8 -17.68 -13.21 24.91
C LYS A 8 -16.35 -12.68 24.34
N ALA A 9 -15.23 -13.32 24.69
CA ALA A 9 -13.93 -13.01 24.06
C ALA A 9 -14.06 -13.16 22.53
N THR A 10 -13.22 -12.41 21.78
CA THR A 10 -13.25 -12.40 20.31
C THR A 10 -12.98 -13.77 19.69
N GLY A 11 -12.34 -14.67 20.42
CA GLY A 11 -11.91 -16.00 19.93
C GLY A 11 -10.65 -15.93 19.07
N LEU A 12 -10.10 -14.74 18.81
CA LEU A 12 -8.82 -14.57 18.14
C LEU A 12 -7.67 -14.97 19.06
N VAL A 13 -6.68 -15.68 18.52
CA VAL A 13 -5.57 -16.22 19.30
C VAL A 13 -4.30 -15.44 19.00
N ARG A 14 -3.59 -14.98 20.03
CA ARG A 14 -2.26 -14.34 19.92
C ARG A 14 -1.20 -15.32 19.42
N SER A 15 -1.16 -15.51 18.11
CA SER A 15 -0.31 -16.50 17.46
C SER A 15 0.97 -15.91 16.87
N TRP A 16 0.99 -14.60 16.56
CA TRP A 16 2.13 -13.95 15.92
C TRP A 16 3.21 -13.57 16.91
N SER A 17 4.48 -13.76 16.49
CA SER A 17 5.65 -13.22 17.15
C SER A 17 5.91 -11.77 16.72
N VAL A 18 6.79 -11.08 17.43
CA VAL A 18 7.29 -9.75 17.03
C VAL A 18 7.97 -9.79 15.66
N PHE A 19 8.66 -10.90 15.33
CA PHE A 19 9.30 -11.08 14.04
C PHE A 19 8.27 -11.25 12.90
N ASP A 20 7.14 -11.92 13.16
CA ASP A 20 6.05 -11.99 12.17
C ASP A 20 5.44 -10.60 11.92
N ALA A 21 5.26 -9.80 12.97
CA ALA A 21 4.80 -8.41 12.86
C ALA A 21 5.80 -7.50 12.11
N PHE A 22 7.12 -7.69 12.34
CA PHE A 22 8.16 -7.00 11.57
C PHE A 22 8.09 -7.36 10.09
N ILE A 23 8.01 -8.66 9.74
CA ILE A 23 7.90 -9.10 8.33
C ILE A 23 6.64 -8.51 7.69
N TYR A 24 5.54 -8.45 8.43
CA TYR A 24 4.31 -7.85 7.94
C TYR A 24 4.47 -6.36 7.64
N ALA A 25 5.07 -5.58 8.56
CA ALA A 25 5.38 -4.17 8.34
C ALA A 25 6.33 -3.98 7.15
N PHE A 26 7.36 -4.83 7.04
CA PHE A 26 8.34 -4.81 5.96
C PHE A 26 7.69 -5.07 4.58
N PHE A 27 6.78 -6.03 4.49
CA PHE A 27 6.04 -6.25 3.25
C PHE A 27 4.95 -5.19 3.01
N SER A 28 4.43 -4.54 4.04
CA SER A 28 3.47 -3.45 3.84
C SER A 28 4.11 -2.24 3.14
N ILE A 29 5.38 -1.94 3.42
CA ILE A 29 6.20 -0.92 2.75
C ILE A 29 7.18 -1.55 1.76
N ASN A 30 6.74 -2.47 0.97
CA ASN A 30 7.52 -3.32 0.09
C ASN A 30 8.30 -2.53 -0.96
N ILE A 31 9.63 -2.54 -0.85
CA ILE A 31 10.52 -1.81 -1.78
C ILE A 31 10.39 -2.31 -3.22
N VAL A 32 10.14 -3.59 -3.42
CA VAL A 32 10.10 -4.19 -4.76
C VAL A 32 8.75 -3.94 -5.42
N THR A 33 7.63 -4.38 -4.82
CA THR A 33 6.33 -4.21 -5.48
C THR A 33 5.83 -2.77 -5.40
N LEU A 34 5.67 -2.19 -4.22
CA LEU A 34 5.20 -0.81 -4.08
C LEU A 34 6.28 0.21 -4.46
N GLY A 35 7.54 -0.03 -4.02
CA GLY A 35 8.63 0.91 -4.25
C GLY A 35 8.95 1.06 -5.73
N PHE A 36 9.29 -0.02 -6.41
CA PHE A 36 9.65 0.07 -7.84
C PHE A 36 8.48 0.55 -8.71
N TYR A 37 7.24 0.18 -8.35
CA TYR A 37 6.06 0.69 -9.02
C TYR A 37 5.91 2.21 -8.82
N SER A 38 6.02 2.71 -7.61
CA SER A 38 5.95 4.15 -7.31
C SER A 38 7.08 4.92 -7.98
N PHE A 39 8.33 4.48 -7.81
CA PHE A 39 9.50 5.16 -8.37
C PHE A 39 9.46 5.24 -9.90
N SER A 40 8.95 4.24 -10.56
CA SER A 40 8.84 4.20 -12.02
C SER A 40 7.92 5.29 -12.58
N GLN A 41 6.94 5.73 -11.80
CA GLN A 41 5.99 6.77 -12.20
C GLN A 41 6.53 8.18 -11.94
N MET A 42 7.63 8.31 -11.19
CA MET A 42 8.20 9.57 -10.74
C MET A 42 9.27 10.11 -11.70
N TYR A 43 9.17 9.87 -13.00
CA TYR A 43 10.21 10.19 -13.98
C TYR A 43 10.32 11.69 -14.32
N PHE A 44 9.33 12.50 -13.99
CA PHE A 44 9.24 13.92 -14.35
C PHE A 44 9.37 14.90 -13.17
N PHE A 45 9.70 14.43 -11.97
CA PHE A 45 9.86 15.28 -10.78
C PHE A 45 11.26 15.91 -10.73
N GLY A 46 11.33 17.15 -10.21
CA GLY A 46 12.61 17.86 -10.07
C GLY A 46 13.36 17.57 -8.77
N GLY A 47 12.73 16.90 -7.80
CA GLY A 47 13.34 16.51 -6.53
C GLY A 47 14.12 15.20 -6.63
N GLY A 48 15.32 15.15 -6.01
CA GLY A 48 16.15 13.93 -6.02
C GLY A 48 15.49 12.76 -5.29
N MET A 49 15.47 11.58 -5.93
CA MET A 49 14.80 10.40 -5.42
C MET A 49 15.32 9.94 -4.05
N ILE A 50 16.64 9.93 -3.85
CA ILE A 50 17.27 9.57 -2.56
C ILE A 50 16.87 10.59 -1.48
N ASN A 51 16.88 11.90 -1.82
CA ASN A 51 16.51 12.95 -0.89
C ASN A 51 15.04 12.81 -0.45
N ALA A 52 14.14 12.57 -1.40
CA ALA A 52 12.73 12.36 -1.12
C ALA A 52 12.50 11.12 -0.24
N LEU A 53 13.21 10.00 -0.51
CA LEU A 53 13.14 8.77 0.27
C LEU A 53 13.56 8.99 1.74
N VAL A 54 14.65 9.74 1.96
CA VAL A 54 15.15 10.05 3.31
C VAL A 54 14.20 11.00 4.05
N VAL A 55 13.76 12.08 3.39
CA VAL A 55 12.82 13.05 3.98
C VAL A 55 11.50 12.39 4.36
N SER A 56 10.94 11.56 3.48
CA SER A 56 9.74 10.79 3.79
C SER A 56 9.94 9.91 5.01
N ALA A 57 11.04 9.15 5.08
CA ALA A 57 11.32 8.27 6.21
C ALA A 57 11.39 9.02 7.54
N ILE A 58 11.91 10.26 7.55
CA ILE A 58 11.97 11.11 8.76
C ILE A 58 10.56 11.43 9.27
N PHE A 59 9.63 11.82 8.38
CA PHE A 59 8.25 12.10 8.80
C PHE A 59 7.52 10.83 9.26
N LEU A 60 7.79 9.69 8.64
CA LEU A 60 7.16 8.41 8.99
C LEU A 60 7.66 7.83 10.33
N ILE A 61 8.78 8.28 10.88
CA ILE A 61 9.13 7.96 12.28
C ILE A 61 8.06 8.48 13.24
N PHE A 62 7.48 9.65 13.00
CA PHE A 62 6.42 10.20 13.85
C PHE A 62 5.12 9.42 13.70
N GLU A 63 4.81 8.93 12.51
CA GLU A 63 3.74 7.95 12.31
C GLU A 63 3.95 6.69 13.17
N ILE A 64 5.15 6.09 13.10
CA ILE A 64 5.49 4.89 13.86
C ILE A 64 5.36 5.14 15.38
N ILE A 65 5.74 6.33 15.88
CA ILE A 65 5.55 6.70 17.29
C ILE A 65 4.07 6.76 17.64
N VAL A 66 3.24 7.38 16.79
CA VAL A 66 1.78 7.47 16.97
C VAL A 66 1.17 6.07 17.08
N TYR A 67 1.42 5.22 16.07
CA TYR A 67 0.82 3.90 16.01
C TYR A 67 1.33 2.97 17.10
N SER A 68 2.63 2.95 17.37
CA SER A 68 3.20 2.15 18.48
C SER A 68 2.63 2.56 19.84
N SER A 69 2.37 3.86 20.02
CA SER A 69 1.74 4.38 21.23
C SER A 69 0.29 3.94 21.36
N LEU A 70 -0.52 4.09 20.30
CA LEU A 70 -1.93 3.68 20.29
C LEU A 70 -2.09 2.17 20.49
N ILE A 71 -1.21 1.37 19.86
CA ILE A 71 -1.15 -0.08 20.05
C ILE A 71 -0.85 -0.41 21.53
N ALA A 72 0.14 0.25 22.13
CA ALA A 72 0.49 -0.01 23.53
C ALA A 72 -0.63 0.34 24.52
N VAL A 73 -1.43 1.38 24.21
CA VAL A 73 -2.59 1.79 25.03
C VAL A 73 -3.79 0.86 24.82
N MET A 74 -4.08 0.48 23.58
CA MET A 74 -5.25 -0.33 23.21
C MET A 74 -4.86 -1.40 22.18
N PRO A 75 -4.17 -2.50 22.62
CA PRO A 75 -3.70 -3.57 21.72
C PRO A 75 -4.85 -4.49 21.32
N ARG A 76 -5.66 -4.07 20.35
CA ARG A 76 -6.86 -4.80 19.90
C ARG A 76 -6.90 -4.95 18.39
N SER A 77 -7.52 -6.05 17.95
CA SER A 77 -7.84 -6.24 16.53
C SER A 77 -8.79 -5.15 16.04
N GLY A 78 -8.52 -4.61 14.86
CA GLY A 78 -9.25 -3.49 14.28
C GLY A 78 -8.55 -2.13 14.38
N GLY A 79 -7.44 -2.02 15.17
CA GLY A 79 -6.56 -0.83 15.18
C GLY A 79 -7.29 0.51 15.20
N ASP A 80 -7.13 1.29 14.12
CA ASP A 80 -7.73 2.62 13.94
C ASP A 80 -9.22 2.67 14.24
N TYR A 81 -9.97 1.63 13.87
CA TYR A 81 -11.40 1.54 14.17
C TYR A 81 -11.64 1.56 15.69
N VAL A 82 -10.90 0.75 16.43
CA VAL A 82 -11.05 0.68 17.90
C VAL A 82 -10.66 2.01 18.54
N TRP A 83 -9.55 2.59 18.14
CA TRP A 83 -9.05 3.83 18.72
C TRP A 83 -9.98 5.01 18.45
N MET A 84 -10.34 5.24 17.19
CA MET A 84 -11.18 6.38 16.81
C MET A 84 -12.59 6.26 17.40
N THR A 85 -13.19 5.06 17.42
CA THR A 85 -14.54 4.89 18.02
C THR A 85 -14.53 5.13 19.53
N ARG A 86 -13.44 4.83 20.24
CA ARG A 86 -13.34 5.02 21.70
C ARG A 86 -12.92 6.44 22.08
N ILE A 87 -12.22 7.15 21.19
CA ILE A 87 -11.73 8.52 21.45
C ILE A 87 -12.74 9.57 20.97
N PHE A 88 -13.23 9.47 19.73
CA PHE A 88 -14.17 10.44 19.14
C PHE A 88 -15.64 10.10 19.33
N GLY A 89 -15.93 8.85 19.77
CA GLY A 89 -17.28 8.28 19.78
C GLY A 89 -17.60 7.49 18.51
N GLY A 90 -18.60 6.62 18.63
CA GLY A 90 -18.88 5.58 17.68
C GLY A 90 -19.13 6.03 16.25
N GLY A 91 -19.90 7.11 16.05
CA GLY A 91 -20.28 7.58 14.71
C GLY A 91 -19.08 8.04 13.90
N THR A 92 -18.36 9.03 14.40
CA THR A 92 -17.20 9.61 13.70
C THR A 92 -16.11 8.55 13.50
N GLY A 93 -15.78 7.79 14.57
CA GLY A 93 -14.75 6.77 14.49
C GLY A 93 -15.10 5.65 13.51
N PHE A 94 -16.35 5.19 13.49
CA PHE A 94 -16.79 4.17 12.53
C PHE A 94 -16.73 4.68 11.09
N ILE A 95 -17.29 5.86 10.83
CA ILE A 95 -17.37 6.40 9.47
C ILE A 95 -15.97 6.58 8.89
N LEU A 96 -15.03 7.17 9.61
CA LEU A 96 -13.66 7.34 9.16
C LEU A 96 -12.94 6.00 8.95
N ALA A 97 -12.99 5.10 9.94
CA ALA A 97 -12.25 3.85 9.89
C ALA A 97 -12.79 2.89 8.81
N ILE A 98 -14.12 2.75 8.70
CA ILE A 98 -14.74 1.86 7.72
C ILE A 98 -14.55 2.40 6.30
N THR A 99 -14.63 3.70 6.10
CA THR A 99 -14.33 4.28 4.79
C THR A 99 -12.89 3.99 4.39
N GLY A 100 -11.90 4.25 5.26
CA GLY A 100 -10.49 4.02 4.96
C GLY A 100 -10.11 2.53 4.83
N TRP A 101 -10.46 1.70 5.83
CA TRP A 101 -10.02 0.30 5.89
C TRP A 101 -10.88 -0.70 5.11
N TRP A 102 -12.04 -0.30 4.62
CA TRP A 102 -12.90 -1.21 3.87
C TRP A 102 -13.20 -0.68 2.47
N PHE A 103 -13.92 0.43 2.36
CA PHE A 103 -14.49 0.84 1.08
C PHE A 103 -13.47 1.42 0.10
N THR A 104 -12.54 2.28 0.56
CA THR A 104 -11.52 2.83 -0.33
C THR A 104 -10.52 1.76 -0.79
N LEU A 105 -10.33 0.70 -0.02
CA LEU A 105 -9.44 -0.39 -0.39
C LEU A 105 -9.96 -1.27 -1.54
N TRP A 106 -11.24 -1.16 -1.90
CA TRP A 106 -11.72 -1.79 -3.13
C TRP A 106 -11.02 -1.24 -4.38
N LEU A 107 -10.64 0.06 -4.38
CA LEU A 107 -9.86 0.68 -5.46
C LEU A 107 -8.40 0.18 -5.52
N TRP A 108 -7.87 -0.31 -4.39
CA TRP A 108 -6.52 -0.86 -4.38
C TRP A 108 -6.44 -2.30 -4.84
N THR A 109 -7.55 -3.00 -4.83
CA THR A 109 -7.60 -4.41 -5.23
C THR A 109 -7.08 -4.65 -6.66
N PRO A 110 -7.48 -3.89 -7.70
CA PRO A 110 -6.96 -4.11 -9.06
C PRO A 110 -5.46 -3.87 -9.18
N ILE A 111 -4.85 -3.06 -8.30
CA ILE A 111 -3.40 -2.83 -8.28
C ILE A 111 -2.64 -4.11 -7.89
N TYR A 112 -3.22 -4.94 -7.02
CA TYR A 112 -2.64 -6.25 -6.69
C TYR A 112 -2.57 -7.16 -7.91
N GLY A 113 -3.59 -7.10 -8.78
CA GLY A 113 -3.58 -7.77 -10.07
C GLY A 113 -2.61 -7.15 -11.06
N ASP A 114 -2.54 -5.81 -11.10
CA ASP A 114 -1.60 -5.09 -11.95
C ASP A 114 -0.15 -5.42 -11.58
N MET A 115 0.17 -5.40 -10.31
CA MET A 115 1.50 -5.78 -9.82
C MET A 115 1.78 -7.28 -10.04
N LEU A 116 0.79 -8.18 -9.89
CA LEU A 116 0.97 -9.59 -10.21
C LEU A 116 1.40 -9.79 -11.66
N ARG A 117 0.71 -9.15 -12.60
CA ARG A 117 1.05 -9.28 -14.02
C ARG A 117 2.39 -8.64 -14.37
N GLN A 118 2.70 -7.47 -13.80
CA GLN A 118 3.91 -6.71 -14.14
C GLN A 118 5.18 -7.26 -13.46
N PHE A 119 5.09 -7.72 -12.23
CA PHE A 119 6.26 -8.20 -11.46
C PHE A 119 6.49 -9.71 -11.56
N VAL A 120 5.43 -10.48 -11.82
CA VAL A 120 5.48 -11.94 -11.77
C VAL A 120 5.19 -12.54 -13.15
N ILE A 121 3.97 -12.36 -13.66
CA ILE A 121 3.50 -13.12 -14.82
C ILE A 121 4.26 -12.73 -16.09
N THR A 122 4.27 -11.44 -16.44
CA THR A 122 4.91 -10.96 -17.69
C THR A 122 6.41 -11.24 -17.72
N PRO A 123 7.22 -10.90 -16.70
CA PRO A 123 8.63 -11.22 -16.71
C PRO A 123 8.91 -12.73 -16.75
N LEU A 124 8.17 -13.52 -15.97
CA LEU A 124 8.36 -14.97 -15.91
C LEU A 124 8.04 -15.65 -17.25
N LEU A 125 6.91 -15.28 -17.88
CA LEU A 125 6.54 -15.79 -19.20
C LEU A 125 7.57 -15.39 -20.26
N GLY A 126 8.07 -14.16 -20.24
CA GLY A 126 9.13 -13.71 -21.15
C GLY A 126 10.38 -14.56 -21.03
N VAL A 127 10.91 -14.74 -19.80
CA VAL A 127 12.12 -15.58 -19.60
C VAL A 127 11.86 -17.07 -19.82
N LEU A 128 10.63 -17.55 -19.82
CA LEU A 128 10.25 -18.91 -20.20
C LEU A 128 10.02 -19.07 -21.72
N GLY A 129 10.17 -18.02 -22.51
CA GLY A 129 10.00 -18.04 -23.96
C GLY A 129 8.54 -18.00 -24.44
N GLN A 130 7.61 -17.64 -23.56
CA GLN A 130 6.17 -17.50 -23.87
C GLN A 130 5.86 -16.03 -24.23
N GLN A 131 6.48 -15.53 -25.29
CA GLN A 131 6.44 -14.12 -25.67
C GLN A 131 5.02 -13.58 -25.86
N ASP A 132 4.18 -14.25 -26.66
CA ASP A 132 2.81 -13.78 -26.97
C ASP A 132 1.97 -13.67 -25.69
N LEU A 133 2.09 -14.65 -24.79
CA LEU A 133 1.36 -14.65 -23.54
C LEU A 133 1.90 -13.58 -22.57
N ALA A 134 3.22 -13.33 -22.55
CA ALA A 134 3.82 -12.24 -21.78
C ALA A 134 3.29 -10.88 -22.26
N LEU A 135 3.24 -10.66 -23.57
CA LEU A 135 2.72 -9.43 -24.18
C LEU A 135 1.21 -9.27 -23.92
N TRP A 136 0.46 -10.36 -23.96
CA TRP A 136 -0.96 -10.31 -23.61
C TRP A 136 -1.16 -9.85 -22.16
N PHE A 137 -0.44 -10.43 -21.20
CA PHE A 137 -0.53 -10.04 -19.81
C PHE A 137 -0.01 -8.62 -19.52
N SER A 138 0.87 -8.05 -20.36
CA SER A 138 1.29 -6.66 -20.24
C SER A 138 0.18 -5.65 -20.62
N GLY A 139 -0.88 -6.11 -21.32
CA GLY A 139 -2.00 -5.29 -21.76
C GLY A 139 -2.97 -4.87 -20.65
N LYS A 140 -3.85 -3.91 -20.96
CA LYS A 140 -4.95 -3.43 -20.09
C LYS A 140 -6.24 -4.25 -20.33
N GLY A 141 -7.29 -3.91 -19.60
CA GLY A 141 -8.60 -4.55 -19.75
C GLY A 141 -8.61 -5.99 -19.25
N THR A 142 -8.93 -6.94 -20.11
CA THR A 142 -9.07 -8.36 -19.76
C THR A 142 -7.84 -8.96 -19.07
N PRO A 143 -6.59 -8.75 -19.52
CA PRO A 143 -5.40 -9.27 -18.82
C PRO A 143 -5.27 -8.75 -17.39
N LEU A 144 -5.54 -7.47 -17.16
CA LEU A 144 -5.52 -6.87 -15.84
C LEU A 144 -6.62 -7.46 -14.95
N PHE A 145 -7.84 -7.60 -15.46
CA PHE A 145 -8.95 -8.17 -14.71
C PHE A 145 -8.70 -9.64 -14.34
N VAL A 146 -8.22 -10.46 -15.27
CA VAL A 146 -7.85 -11.87 -15.02
C VAL A 146 -6.75 -11.96 -13.97
N SER A 147 -5.71 -11.13 -14.06
CA SER A 147 -4.64 -11.10 -13.05
C SER A 147 -5.16 -10.71 -11.67
N THR A 148 -6.14 -9.80 -11.61
CA THR A 148 -6.79 -9.43 -10.35
C THR A 148 -7.61 -10.58 -9.76
N LEU A 149 -8.33 -11.33 -10.57
CA LEU A 149 -9.05 -12.52 -10.11
C LEU A 149 -8.09 -13.60 -9.57
N ILE A 150 -6.95 -13.82 -10.23
CA ILE A 150 -5.90 -14.73 -9.75
C ILE A 150 -5.35 -14.24 -8.41
N ALA A 151 -5.08 -12.95 -8.27
CA ALA A 151 -4.60 -12.34 -7.02
C ALA A 151 -5.64 -12.52 -5.89
N LEU A 152 -6.91 -12.23 -6.14
CA LEU A 152 -8.00 -12.39 -5.18
C LEU A 152 -8.18 -13.85 -4.76
N ALA A 153 -8.11 -14.80 -5.68
CA ALA A 153 -8.19 -16.23 -5.37
C ALA A 153 -7.04 -16.66 -4.46
N PHE A 154 -5.80 -16.30 -4.81
CA PHE A 154 -4.62 -16.61 -4.00
C PHE A 154 -4.75 -16.05 -2.58
N VAL A 155 -5.05 -14.77 -2.46
CA VAL A 155 -5.16 -14.08 -1.16
C VAL A 155 -6.28 -14.67 -0.31
N SER A 156 -7.45 -14.92 -0.90
CA SER A 156 -8.60 -15.49 -0.19
C SER A 156 -8.28 -16.87 0.37
N ILE A 157 -7.60 -17.72 -0.41
CA ILE A 157 -7.17 -19.06 0.04
C ILE A 157 -6.19 -18.93 1.22
N VAL A 158 -5.14 -18.11 1.08
CA VAL A 158 -4.11 -17.99 2.12
C VAL A 158 -4.70 -17.45 3.42
N ILE A 159 -5.58 -16.44 3.36
CA ILE A 159 -6.23 -15.87 4.54
C ILE A 159 -7.20 -16.89 5.17
N ALA A 160 -7.99 -17.61 4.37
CA ALA A 160 -8.93 -18.63 4.87
C ALA A 160 -8.23 -19.78 5.61
N LEU A 161 -6.97 -20.06 5.29
CA LEU A 161 -6.12 -21.03 5.98
C LEU A 161 -5.59 -20.53 7.33
N GLY A 162 -5.81 -19.26 7.68
CA GLY A 162 -5.56 -18.67 9.01
C GLY A 162 -4.21 -18.02 9.17
N MET A 163 -4.07 -17.28 10.28
CA MET A 163 -2.92 -16.43 10.60
C MET A 163 -1.58 -17.16 10.61
N LYS A 164 -1.53 -18.40 11.09
CA LYS A 164 -0.28 -19.19 11.12
C LYS A 164 0.21 -19.54 9.72
N THR A 165 -0.71 -19.91 8.82
CA THR A 165 -0.38 -20.19 7.42
C THR A 165 0.05 -18.93 6.70
N TYR A 166 -0.66 -17.83 6.92
CA TYR A 166 -0.31 -16.53 6.37
C TYR A 166 1.09 -16.10 6.78
N ALA A 167 1.43 -16.13 8.08
CA ALA A 167 2.76 -15.81 8.59
C ALA A 167 3.85 -16.72 7.98
N ARG A 168 3.55 -18.00 7.75
CA ARG A 168 4.48 -18.95 7.13
C ARG A 168 4.75 -18.59 5.66
N VAL A 169 3.71 -18.26 4.89
CA VAL A 169 3.84 -17.80 3.50
C VAL A 169 4.70 -16.52 3.47
N GLN A 170 4.41 -15.53 4.32
CA GLN A 170 5.22 -14.32 4.39
C GLN A 170 6.69 -14.59 4.75
N LYS A 171 6.94 -15.47 5.71
CA LYS A 171 8.31 -15.80 6.14
C LYS A 171 9.14 -16.44 5.02
N TYR A 172 8.58 -17.41 4.29
CA TYR A 172 9.26 -18.01 3.15
C TYR A 172 9.43 -17.01 2.01
N SER A 173 8.42 -16.18 1.74
CA SER A 173 8.51 -15.11 0.75
C SER A 173 9.58 -14.07 1.12
N PHE A 174 9.74 -13.74 2.39
CA PHE A 174 10.78 -12.84 2.88
C PHE A 174 12.17 -13.38 2.59
N TYR A 175 12.45 -14.63 2.95
CA TYR A 175 13.78 -15.21 2.71
C TYR A 175 14.08 -15.39 1.23
N ALA A 176 13.13 -15.92 0.45
CA ALA A 176 13.32 -16.11 -0.99
C ALA A 176 13.43 -14.76 -1.72
N GLY A 177 12.59 -13.79 -1.39
CA GLY A 177 12.63 -12.44 -1.97
C GLY A 177 13.92 -11.69 -1.62
N MET A 178 14.39 -11.78 -0.37
CA MET A 178 15.67 -11.18 0.05
C MET A 178 16.85 -11.81 -0.68
N LEU A 179 16.85 -13.13 -0.90
CA LEU A 179 17.87 -13.81 -1.71
C LEU A 179 17.84 -13.29 -3.16
N GLY A 180 16.66 -13.15 -3.75
CA GLY A 180 16.50 -12.58 -5.09
C GLY A 180 17.03 -11.15 -5.19
N LEU A 181 16.70 -10.30 -4.22
CA LEU A 181 17.17 -8.92 -4.15
C LEU A 181 18.70 -8.85 -3.98
N LEU A 182 19.28 -9.71 -3.15
CA LEU A 182 20.73 -9.79 -2.97
C LEU A 182 21.43 -10.14 -4.29
N ILE A 183 20.95 -11.16 -5.02
CA ILE A 183 21.50 -11.53 -6.32
C ILE A 183 21.37 -10.35 -7.30
N LEU A 184 20.23 -9.70 -7.34
CA LEU A 184 19.98 -8.53 -8.18
C LEU A 184 20.96 -7.38 -7.86
N ILE A 185 21.19 -7.08 -6.58
CA ILE A 185 22.15 -6.06 -6.14
C ILE A 185 23.56 -6.45 -6.57
N ILE A 186 23.98 -7.71 -6.40
CA ILE A 186 25.28 -8.20 -6.86
C ILE A 186 25.42 -8.01 -8.37
N MET A 187 24.43 -8.39 -9.17
CA MET A 187 24.44 -8.20 -10.63
C MET A 187 24.57 -6.72 -11.02
N LEU A 188 23.84 -5.83 -10.32
CA LEU A 188 23.93 -4.39 -10.54
C LEU A 188 25.31 -3.81 -10.18
N PHE A 189 25.93 -4.25 -9.08
CA PHE A 189 27.24 -3.72 -8.66
C PHE A 189 28.43 -4.35 -9.40
N THR A 190 28.28 -5.52 -10.00
CA THR A 190 29.31 -6.17 -10.81
C THR A 190 29.17 -5.88 -12.31
N GLY A 191 27.97 -5.50 -12.78
CA GLY A 191 27.70 -5.15 -14.18
C GLY A 191 28.33 -3.82 -14.62
N SER A 192 28.16 -3.49 -15.90
CA SER A 192 28.55 -2.20 -16.48
C SER A 192 27.48 -1.69 -17.44
N GLN A 193 27.44 -0.35 -17.67
CA GLN A 193 26.50 0.26 -18.62
C GLN A 193 26.67 -0.28 -20.05
N ALA A 194 27.93 -0.50 -20.48
CA ALA A 194 28.20 -1.05 -21.80
C ALA A 194 27.61 -2.46 -21.95
N ALA A 195 27.80 -3.34 -20.94
CA ALA A 195 27.21 -4.67 -20.94
C ALA A 195 25.68 -4.61 -20.91
N PHE A 196 25.11 -3.66 -20.15
CA PHE A 196 23.67 -3.46 -20.10
C PHE A 196 23.10 -3.01 -21.45
N LYS A 197 23.69 -1.97 -22.09
CA LYS A 197 23.25 -1.48 -23.40
C LYS A 197 23.23 -2.59 -24.45
N SER A 198 24.33 -3.34 -24.55
CA SER A 198 24.45 -4.50 -25.47
C SER A 198 23.44 -5.62 -25.13
N GLY A 199 23.26 -5.91 -23.83
CA GLY A 199 22.32 -6.93 -23.35
C GLY A 199 20.86 -6.52 -23.52
N PHE A 200 20.54 -5.23 -23.46
CA PHE A 200 19.20 -4.71 -23.59
C PHE A 200 18.57 -5.04 -24.95
N ASP A 201 19.20 -4.64 -26.04
CA ASP A 201 18.69 -4.90 -27.40
C ASP A 201 18.51 -6.40 -27.66
N ASN A 202 19.49 -7.21 -27.27
CA ASN A 202 19.45 -8.64 -27.47
C ASN A 202 18.31 -9.31 -26.68
N ASN A 203 18.17 -8.98 -25.40
CA ASN A 203 17.17 -9.60 -24.53
C ASN A 203 15.76 -9.01 -24.78
N ALA A 204 15.63 -7.71 -25.02
CA ALA A 204 14.35 -7.11 -25.36
C ALA A 204 13.75 -7.74 -26.63
N SER A 205 14.58 -7.98 -27.64
CA SER A 205 14.16 -8.69 -28.86
C SER A 205 13.83 -10.15 -28.58
N ALA A 206 14.74 -10.90 -27.94
CA ALA A 206 14.59 -12.34 -27.71
C ALA A 206 13.44 -12.71 -26.76
N LEU A 207 13.10 -11.83 -25.78
CA LEU A 207 12.08 -12.09 -24.77
C LEU A 207 10.71 -11.50 -25.13
N PHE A 208 10.70 -10.35 -25.81
CA PHE A 208 9.50 -9.56 -26.01
C PHE A 208 9.30 -9.06 -27.45
N GLY A 209 10.16 -9.47 -28.39
CA GLY A 209 10.02 -9.10 -29.80
C GLY A 209 10.28 -7.62 -30.10
N ALA A 210 11.06 -6.94 -29.25
CA ALA A 210 11.46 -5.56 -29.51
C ALA A 210 12.30 -5.46 -30.78
N GLN A 211 12.18 -4.33 -31.49
CA GLN A 211 12.96 -4.09 -32.71
C GLN A 211 14.43 -3.81 -32.40
N SER A 212 15.31 -3.98 -33.39
CA SER A 212 16.71 -3.60 -33.28
C SER A 212 16.84 -2.11 -32.97
N GLY A 213 17.80 -1.74 -32.07
CA GLY A 213 17.98 -0.37 -31.62
C GLY A 213 16.97 0.07 -30.56
N ALA A 214 16.31 -0.86 -29.89
CA ALA A 214 15.33 -0.60 -28.85
C ALA A 214 15.88 0.25 -27.69
N TYR A 215 17.18 0.14 -27.36
CA TYR A 215 17.80 0.95 -26.34
C TYR A 215 17.75 2.45 -26.69
N ASP A 216 18.29 2.83 -27.86
CA ASP A 216 18.35 4.24 -28.27
C ASP A 216 16.94 4.79 -28.56
N ALA A 217 16.02 3.99 -29.09
CA ALA A 217 14.63 4.34 -29.27
C ALA A 217 13.91 4.56 -27.90
N THR A 218 14.24 3.78 -26.86
CA THR A 218 13.71 3.97 -25.50
C THR A 218 14.21 5.28 -24.88
N VAL A 219 15.48 5.62 -25.08
CA VAL A 219 16.06 6.91 -24.66
C VAL A 219 15.30 8.07 -25.30
N GLN A 220 15.04 8.01 -26.61
CA GLN A 220 14.32 9.07 -27.32
C GLN A 220 12.88 9.19 -26.80
N ALA A 221 12.13 8.09 -26.72
CA ALA A 221 10.75 8.10 -26.23
C ALA A 221 10.63 8.60 -24.79
N GLY A 222 11.61 8.28 -23.93
CA GLY A 222 11.65 8.77 -22.56
C GLY A 222 12.00 10.26 -22.45
N THR A 223 12.86 10.74 -23.34
CA THR A 223 13.18 12.17 -23.44
C THR A 223 11.94 12.95 -23.90
N ASP A 224 11.23 12.46 -24.89
CA ASP A 224 9.98 13.07 -25.38
C ASP A 224 8.88 13.04 -24.31
N ALA A 225 8.89 12.05 -23.42
CA ALA A 225 8.01 11.97 -22.24
C ALA A 225 8.42 12.91 -21.08
N GLY A 226 9.52 13.67 -21.21
CA GLY A 226 9.97 14.61 -20.18
C GLY A 226 10.65 13.97 -18.97
N ALA A 227 11.31 12.82 -19.14
CA ALA A 227 12.01 12.14 -18.06
C ALA A 227 13.25 12.94 -17.58
N THR A 228 13.16 13.54 -16.39
CA THR A 228 14.16 14.46 -15.85
C THR A 228 14.50 14.27 -14.37
N THR A 229 13.85 13.37 -13.66
CA THR A 229 14.01 13.19 -12.21
C THR A 229 15.45 12.79 -11.86
N PRO A 230 16.17 13.60 -11.04
CA PRO A 230 17.53 13.28 -10.62
C PRO A 230 17.55 12.17 -9.55
N ILE A 231 18.66 11.41 -9.50
CA ILE A 231 18.85 10.40 -8.45
C ILE A 231 18.96 11.04 -7.05
N SER A 232 19.60 12.22 -6.98
CA SER A 232 19.78 12.96 -5.73
C SER A 232 19.91 14.46 -6.01
N GLY A 233 19.82 15.30 -4.95
CA GLY A 233 19.89 16.75 -5.08
C GLY A 233 18.52 17.39 -5.28
N GLY A 234 18.50 18.50 -6.02
CA GLY A 234 17.32 19.35 -6.18
C GLY A 234 17.10 20.29 -4.99
N ALA A 235 16.36 21.38 -5.22
CA ALA A 235 15.96 22.29 -4.16
C ALA A 235 14.99 21.61 -3.19
N LEU A 236 15.02 21.99 -1.92
CA LEU A 236 14.22 21.35 -0.87
C LEU A 236 12.71 21.36 -1.18
N ASN A 237 12.20 22.45 -1.74
CA ASN A 237 10.80 22.52 -2.19
C ASN A 237 10.47 21.46 -3.24
N LEU A 238 11.36 21.20 -4.21
CA LEU A 238 11.17 20.16 -5.22
C LEU A 238 11.17 18.76 -4.60
N VAL A 239 12.03 18.54 -3.58
CA VAL A 239 12.02 17.29 -2.80
C VAL A 239 10.68 17.10 -2.12
N PHE A 240 10.12 18.15 -1.48
CA PHE A 240 8.80 18.08 -0.85
C PHE A 240 7.68 17.77 -1.85
N LEU A 241 7.73 18.37 -3.05
CA LEU A 241 6.76 18.12 -4.11
C LEU A 241 6.82 16.69 -4.70
N THR A 242 7.91 15.97 -4.43
CA THR A 242 8.06 14.57 -4.80
C THR A 242 7.37 13.62 -3.79
N LEU A 243 7.18 14.08 -2.53
CA LEU A 243 6.66 13.24 -1.45
C LEU A 243 5.23 12.71 -1.67
N PRO A 244 4.27 13.45 -2.23
CA PRO A 244 2.92 12.94 -2.48
C PRO A 244 2.88 11.64 -3.31
N TRP A 245 3.81 11.47 -4.23
CA TRP A 245 3.97 10.22 -5.00
C TRP A 245 4.76 9.16 -4.26
N LEU A 246 5.83 9.58 -3.59
CA LEU A 246 6.72 8.65 -2.90
C LEU A 246 6.00 7.92 -1.76
N VAL A 247 5.14 8.60 -1.00
CA VAL A 247 4.41 8.01 0.14
C VAL A 247 3.43 6.91 -0.27
N PHE A 248 3.04 6.83 -1.54
CA PHE A 248 2.30 5.67 -2.06
C PHE A 248 3.04 4.36 -1.76
N PHE A 249 4.35 4.41 -1.71
CA PHE A 249 5.20 3.27 -1.38
C PHE A 249 5.36 3.06 0.14
N ASN A 250 5.67 4.09 0.93
CA ASN A 250 6.21 3.91 2.28
C ASN A 250 5.35 4.42 3.44
N LEU A 251 4.12 4.89 3.19
CA LEU A 251 3.15 5.34 4.21
C LEU A 251 2.49 4.17 4.99
N TRP A 252 3.06 2.97 5.00
CA TRP A 252 2.37 1.78 5.46
C TRP A 252 3.11 0.93 6.51
N PRO A 253 4.10 1.43 7.29
CA PRO A 253 4.77 0.62 8.32
C PRO A 253 3.81 0.19 9.43
N ASN A 254 2.75 0.97 9.66
CA ASN A 254 1.67 0.79 10.63
C ASN A 254 0.57 -0.19 10.17
N TRP A 255 0.60 -0.69 8.93
CA TRP A 255 -0.48 -1.47 8.33
C TRP A 255 -0.93 -2.66 9.17
N GLY A 256 0.03 -3.26 9.90
CA GLY A 256 -0.22 -4.35 10.85
C GLY A 256 -0.97 -3.92 12.12
N ALA A 257 -1.20 -2.64 12.37
CA ALA A 257 -1.84 -2.16 13.59
C ALA A 257 -3.24 -2.77 13.83
N THR A 258 -3.94 -3.11 12.76
CA THR A 258 -5.25 -3.78 12.81
C THR A 258 -5.20 -5.21 13.33
N LEU A 259 -4.00 -5.81 13.42
CA LEU A 259 -3.76 -7.22 13.79
C LEU A 259 -3.20 -7.39 15.21
N TYR A 260 -2.91 -6.31 15.93
CA TYR A 260 -2.18 -6.38 17.20
C TYR A 260 -2.95 -7.06 18.35
N GLY A 261 -4.23 -7.31 18.20
CA GLY A 261 -4.95 -8.24 19.08
C GLY A 261 -4.42 -9.70 18.99
N GLU A 262 -3.84 -10.07 17.85
CA GLU A 262 -3.30 -11.40 17.57
C GLU A 262 -1.75 -11.48 17.73
N VAL A 263 -1.08 -10.37 18.11
CA VAL A 263 0.38 -10.28 18.33
C VAL A 263 0.73 -10.44 19.81
N ARG A 264 1.71 -11.27 20.10
CA ARG A 264 2.20 -11.48 21.47
C ARG A 264 3.02 -10.28 21.94
N GLY A 265 2.75 -9.79 23.16
CA GLY A 265 3.46 -8.66 23.75
C GLY A 265 3.10 -7.30 23.11
N ALA A 266 1.91 -7.16 22.55
CA ALA A 266 1.43 -5.95 21.89
C ALA A 266 1.41 -4.69 22.81
N THR A 267 1.39 -4.84 24.13
CA THR A 267 1.49 -3.73 25.08
C THR A 267 2.91 -3.15 25.22
N ASP A 268 3.92 -3.84 24.68
CA ASP A 268 5.32 -3.39 24.74
C ASP A 268 5.58 -2.37 23.62
N TYR A 269 5.50 -1.09 23.97
CA TYR A 269 5.76 0.03 23.06
C TYR A 269 7.11 -0.10 22.32
N LYS A 270 8.19 -0.45 23.07
CA LYS A 270 9.55 -0.51 22.48
C LYS A 270 9.66 -1.54 21.38
N ARG A 271 9.01 -2.70 21.57
CA ARG A 271 8.98 -3.78 20.56
C ARG A 271 8.17 -3.38 19.34
N ASN A 272 7.01 -2.76 19.56
CA ASN A 272 6.15 -2.30 18.46
C ASN A 272 6.85 -1.24 17.63
N PHE A 273 7.42 -0.24 18.30
CA PHE A 273 8.22 0.81 17.66
C PHE A 273 9.40 0.23 16.88
N ALA A 274 10.21 -0.62 17.52
CA ALA A 274 11.39 -1.21 16.89
C ALA A 274 11.03 -2.04 15.65
N GLY A 275 9.95 -2.84 15.70
CA GLY A 275 9.51 -3.63 14.55
C GLY A 275 9.20 -2.78 13.32
N MET A 276 8.42 -1.72 13.49
CA MET A 276 8.06 -0.81 12.38
C MET A 276 9.25 0.06 11.95
N ALA A 277 10.05 0.58 12.90
CA ALA A 277 11.20 1.43 12.60
C ALA A 277 12.31 0.66 11.86
N TRP A 278 12.59 -0.59 12.24
CA TRP A 278 13.51 -1.45 11.51
C TRP A 278 13.00 -1.79 10.12
N ALA A 279 11.69 -2.00 9.94
CA ALA A 279 11.10 -2.21 8.62
C ALA A 279 11.31 -0.97 7.73
N LEU A 280 10.97 0.22 8.21
CA LEU A 280 11.15 1.48 7.49
C LEU A 280 12.63 1.75 7.18
N GLY A 281 13.52 1.60 8.17
CA GLY A 281 14.95 1.82 8.01
C GLY A 281 15.57 0.85 6.99
N ALA A 282 15.25 -0.44 7.09
CA ALA A 282 15.76 -1.45 6.16
C ALA A 282 15.31 -1.18 4.72
N VAL A 283 14.03 -0.86 4.52
CA VAL A 283 13.47 -0.56 3.20
C VAL A 283 14.08 0.73 2.62
N THR A 284 14.30 1.75 3.44
CA THR A 284 14.96 3.00 3.01
C THR A 284 16.40 2.74 2.57
N VAL A 285 17.18 2.00 3.37
CA VAL A 285 18.57 1.65 3.04
C VAL A 285 18.65 0.78 1.78
N LEU A 286 17.79 -0.25 1.69
CA LEU A 286 17.73 -1.10 0.49
C LEU A 286 17.35 -0.29 -0.76
N GLY A 287 16.45 0.68 -0.64
CA GLY A 287 16.10 1.59 -1.73
C GLY A 287 17.29 2.42 -2.22
N ILE A 288 18.06 2.99 -1.29
CA ILE A 288 19.27 3.76 -1.64
C ILE A 288 20.31 2.86 -2.33
N ILE A 289 20.60 1.70 -1.77
CA ILE A 289 21.54 0.73 -2.35
C ILE A 289 21.09 0.33 -3.77
N PHE A 290 19.80 0.08 -3.94
CA PHE A 290 19.22 -0.25 -5.23
C PHE A 290 19.38 0.89 -6.25
N PHE A 291 19.05 2.14 -5.88
CA PHE A 291 19.21 3.28 -6.79
C PHE A 291 20.66 3.49 -7.22
N LEU A 292 21.60 3.35 -6.29
CA LEU A 292 23.03 3.43 -6.61
C LEU A 292 23.47 2.31 -7.57
N GLY A 293 22.96 1.10 -7.38
CA GLY A 293 23.22 -0.02 -8.28
C GLY A 293 22.65 0.20 -9.69
N VAL A 294 21.42 0.70 -9.78
CA VAL A 294 20.77 1.08 -11.05
C VAL A 294 21.57 2.18 -11.74
N ALA A 295 21.94 3.24 -11.04
CA ALA A 295 22.73 4.33 -11.60
C ALA A 295 24.08 3.87 -12.15
N LYS A 296 24.74 2.95 -11.44
CA LYS A 296 26.04 2.40 -11.87
C LYS A 296 25.96 1.59 -13.15
N THR A 297 24.94 0.74 -13.29
CA THR A 297 24.95 -0.34 -14.31
C THR A 297 23.88 -0.16 -15.39
N ILE A 298 22.66 0.23 -15.02
CA ILE A 298 21.59 0.52 -15.99
C ILE A 298 21.75 1.95 -16.54
N GLY A 299 22.20 2.88 -15.68
CA GLY A 299 22.16 4.30 -15.90
C GLY A 299 20.86 4.88 -15.34
N TRP A 300 20.99 5.87 -14.45
CA TRP A 300 19.81 6.47 -13.82
C TRP A 300 18.89 7.16 -14.84
N ASP A 301 19.48 7.93 -15.76
CA ASP A 301 18.73 8.62 -16.80
C ASP A 301 18.00 7.64 -17.72
N PHE A 302 18.67 6.56 -18.15
CA PHE A 302 18.02 5.50 -18.93
C PHE A 302 16.86 4.86 -18.17
N TYR A 303 17.01 4.59 -16.86
CA TYR A 303 15.94 4.01 -16.05
C TYR A 303 14.72 4.94 -16.00
N MET A 304 14.91 6.24 -15.81
CA MET A 304 13.82 7.21 -15.84
C MET A 304 13.21 7.33 -17.24
N GLN A 305 14.02 7.37 -18.28
CA GLN A 305 13.56 7.43 -19.67
C GLN A 305 12.76 6.18 -20.08
N ALA A 306 13.21 4.99 -19.70
CA ALA A 306 12.48 3.76 -19.98
C ALA A 306 11.09 3.76 -19.28
N ASN A 307 11.04 4.23 -18.04
CA ASN A 307 9.79 4.37 -17.32
C ASN A 307 8.91 5.50 -17.89
N GLY A 308 9.49 6.63 -18.30
CA GLY A 308 8.77 7.70 -18.99
C GLY A 308 8.11 7.22 -20.28
N ALA A 309 8.84 6.50 -21.12
CA ALA A 309 8.32 5.89 -22.35
C ALA A 309 7.16 4.93 -22.06
N TRP A 310 7.29 4.08 -21.03
CA TRP A 310 6.25 3.13 -20.66
C TRP A 310 5.01 3.82 -20.09
N TRP A 311 5.14 4.71 -19.11
CA TRP A 311 4.01 5.32 -18.43
C TRP A 311 3.27 6.32 -19.32
N ASN A 312 3.98 7.02 -20.21
CA ASN A 312 3.36 7.91 -21.20
C ASN A 312 2.38 7.12 -22.10
N TYR A 313 2.77 5.92 -22.53
CA TYR A 313 1.89 4.99 -23.21
C TYR A 313 0.81 4.41 -22.28
N ALA A 314 1.20 3.96 -21.10
CA ALA A 314 0.30 3.31 -20.16
C ALA A 314 -0.80 4.26 -19.66
N TRP A 315 -0.55 5.56 -19.58
CA TRP A 315 -1.56 6.56 -19.22
C TRP A 315 -2.37 7.07 -20.42
N GLY A 316 -1.97 6.71 -21.65
CA GLY A 316 -2.68 7.08 -22.87
C GLY A 316 -2.29 8.43 -23.45
N TYR A 317 -1.19 9.05 -23.00
CA TYR A 317 -0.65 10.28 -23.60
C TYR A 317 -0.10 10.05 -25.00
N VAL A 318 0.37 8.85 -25.28
CA VAL A 318 0.78 8.40 -26.62
C VAL A 318 0.09 7.09 -26.98
N THR A 319 -0.16 6.88 -28.29
CA THR A 319 -0.80 5.68 -28.83
C THR A 319 0.19 4.59 -29.21
N ASP A 320 1.41 4.99 -29.57
CA ASP A 320 2.44 4.09 -30.02
C ASP A 320 3.03 3.29 -28.85
N LYS A 321 3.16 1.99 -29.05
CA LYS A 321 3.77 1.13 -28.04
C LYS A 321 5.23 1.52 -27.79
N PRO A 322 5.69 1.49 -26.53
CA PRO A 322 7.08 1.79 -26.22
C PRO A 322 8.02 0.77 -26.87
N PRO A 323 9.28 1.16 -27.17
CA PRO A 323 10.26 0.28 -27.81
C PRO A 323 10.53 -1.02 -27.04
N LEU A 324 10.52 -0.97 -25.68
CA LEU A 324 10.37 -2.15 -24.83
C LEU A 324 8.86 -2.34 -24.56
N PRO A 325 8.20 -3.36 -25.15
CA PRO A 325 6.74 -3.46 -25.14
C PRO A 325 6.16 -4.01 -23.82
N VAL A 326 6.95 -4.03 -22.76
CA VAL A 326 6.59 -4.40 -21.39
C VAL A 326 7.13 -3.37 -20.42
N TRP A 327 6.54 -3.30 -19.22
CA TRP A 327 7.03 -2.38 -18.19
C TRP A 327 8.51 -2.66 -17.85
N PRO A 328 9.36 -1.60 -17.82
CA PRO A 328 10.79 -1.73 -17.52
C PRO A 328 11.03 -2.04 -16.03
N TYR A 329 10.55 -3.20 -15.59
CA TYR A 329 10.71 -3.68 -14.23
C TYR A 329 12.20 -3.81 -13.89
N PRO A 330 12.68 -3.24 -12.78
CA PRO A 330 14.12 -3.22 -12.49
C PRO A 330 14.78 -4.59 -12.45
N ALA A 331 14.11 -5.63 -11.94
CA ALA A 331 14.69 -6.97 -11.98
C ALA A 331 14.73 -7.53 -13.41
N LEU A 332 13.74 -7.23 -14.25
CA LEU A 332 13.75 -7.58 -15.66
C LEU A 332 14.90 -6.89 -16.40
N LEU A 333 15.08 -5.58 -16.17
CA LEU A 333 16.22 -4.84 -16.75
C LEU A 333 17.57 -5.42 -16.28
N THR A 334 17.67 -5.80 -15.01
CA THR A 334 18.91 -6.37 -14.47
C THR A 334 19.25 -7.72 -15.09
N VAL A 335 18.28 -8.60 -15.35
CA VAL A 335 18.54 -9.89 -15.98
C VAL A 335 18.92 -9.76 -17.47
N PHE A 336 18.76 -8.58 -18.07
CA PHE A 336 19.29 -8.30 -19.42
C PHE A 336 20.83 -8.23 -19.46
N LEU A 337 21.50 -8.12 -18.31
CA LEU A 337 22.96 -8.23 -18.20
C LEU A 337 23.49 -9.63 -18.54
N THR A 338 22.66 -10.64 -18.64
CA THR A 338 23.08 -12.01 -18.93
C THR A 338 22.23 -12.64 -20.04
N GLY A 339 22.87 -13.39 -20.93
CA GLY A 339 22.17 -14.26 -21.87
C GLY A 339 21.85 -15.65 -21.31
N ASN A 340 22.21 -15.94 -20.05
CA ASN A 340 21.95 -17.23 -19.43
C ASN A 340 20.51 -17.32 -18.96
N ARG A 341 19.69 -18.07 -19.66
CA ARG A 341 18.25 -18.22 -19.41
C ARG A 341 17.95 -18.79 -18.02
N LEU A 342 18.76 -19.70 -17.51
CA LEU A 342 18.55 -20.26 -16.17
C LEU A 342 18.72 -19.19 -15.07
N ILE A 343 19.74 -18.34 -15.20
CA ILE A 343 19.95 -17.23 -14.26
C ILE A 343 18.76 -16.26 -14.32
N GLN A 344 18.30 -15.91 -15.52
CA GLN A 344 17.14 -15.04 -15.72
C GLN A 344 15.90 -15.62 -15.02
N ILE A 345 15.59 -16.91 -15.21
CA ILE A 345 14.45 -17.58 -14.59
C ILE A 345 14.58 -17.57 -13.07
N VAL A 346 15.73 -17.95 -12.53
CA VAL A 346 15.96 -18.02 -11.07
C VAL A 346 15.79 -16.65 -10.42
N VAL A 347 16.36 -15.59 -11.00
CA VAL A 347 16.26 -14.23 -10.45
C VAL A 347 14.81 -13.74 -10.49
N ILE A 348 14.13 -13.87 -11.62
CA ILE A 348 12.72 -13.44 -11.75
C ILE A 348 11.81 -14.24 -10.80
N LEU A 349 12.03 -15.54 -10.68
CA LEU A 349 11.25 -16.38 -9.76
C LEU A 349 11.46 -15.96 -8.30
N LEU A 350 12.71 -15.74 -7.86
CA LEU A 350 13.01 -15.27 -6.50
C LEU A 350 12.42 -13.87 -6.24
N MET A 351 12.51 -12.98 -7.23
CA MET A 351 11.93 -11.64 -7.12
C MET A 351 10.39 -11.66 -7.07
N SER A 352 9.75 -12.68 -7.64
CA SER A 352 8.29 -12.87 -7.56
C SER A 352 7.79 -13.08 -6.13
N PHE A 353 8.61 -13.58 -5.21
CA PHE A 353 8.25 -13.78 -3.80
C PHE A 353 7.96 -12.47 -3.07
N TRP A 354 8.44 -11.33 -3.55
CA TRP A 354 8.06 -10.03 -3.00
C TRP A 354 6.56 -9.76 -3.16
N TRP A 355 5.99 -10.13 -4.29
CA TRP A 355 4.55 -10.03 -4.50
C TRP A 355 3.76 -11.02 -3.61
N PHE A 356 4.19 -12.27 -3.51
CA PHE A 356 3.49 -13.29 -2.69
C PHE A 356 3.49 -12.93 -1.19
N GLY A 357 4.55 -12.34 -0.67
CA GLY A 357 4.61 -11.87 0.72
C GLY A 357 3.76 -10.63 0.98
N TRP A 358 3.56 -9.79 -0.04
CA TRP A 358 2.76 -8.56 0.06
C TRP A 358 1.26 -8.77 -0.17
N ALA A 359 0.90 -9.69 -1.04
CA ALA A 359 -0.43 -9.80 -1.64
C ALA A 359 -1.60 -9.89 -0.63
N GLY A 360 -1.39 -10.42 0.56
CA GLY A 360 -2.46 -10.58 1.56
C GLY A 360 -2.60 -9.41 2.53
N THR A 361 -1.68 -8.45 2.56
CA THR A 361 -1.62 -7.42 3.61
C THR A 361 -2.89 -6.58 3.68
N LEU A 362 -3.38 -6.09 2.56
CA LEU A 362 -4.61 -5.29 2.46
C LEU A 362 -5.83 -6.07 3.00
N PHE A 363 -6.05 -7.26 2.46
CA PHE A 363 -7.25 -8.06 2.74
C PHE A 363 -7.29 -8.56 4.17
N LEU A 364 -6.14 -8.93 4.73
CA LEU A 364 -6.04 -9.38 6.10
C LEU A 364 -6.38 -8.24 7.08
N SER A 365 -5.78 -7.05 6.88
CA SER A 365 -6.05 -5.87 7.70
C SER A 365 -7.50 -5.42 7.62
N SER A 366 -8.07 -5.29 6.42
CA SER A 366 -9.49 -4.92 6.22
C SER A 366 -10.43 -5.92 6.88
N THR A 367 -10.15 -7.22 6.74
CA THR A 367 -10.96 -8.28 7.35
C THR A 367 -11.04 -8.13 8.87
N ARG A 368 -9.95 -7.68 9.54
CA ARG A 368 -9.95 -7.47 11.00
C ARG A 368 -10.72 -6.21 11.41
N VAL A 369 -10.72 -5.18 10.59
CA VAL A 369 -11.55 -3.98 10.84
C VAL A 369 -13.04 -4.29 10.67
N ILE A 370 -13.42 -5.01 9.62
CA ILE A 370 -14.80 -5.46 9.40
C ILE A 370 -15.25 -6.39 10.54
N PHE A 371 -14.38 -7.32 10.96
CA PHE A 371 -14.62 -8.19 12.11
C PHE A 371 -14.86 -7.39 13.39
N ALA A 372 -14.01 -6.38 13.70
CA ALA A 372 -14.14 -5.56 14.88
C ALA A 372 -15.46 -4.77 14.88
N ALA A 373 -15.88 -4.24 13.74
CA ALA A 373 -17.18 -3.57 13.59
C ALA A 373 -18.36 -4.53 13.81
N ALA A 374 -18.27 -5.78 13.33
CA ALA A 374 -19.26 -6.81 13.57
C ALA A 374 -19.29 -7.24 15.04
N PHE A 375 -18.13 -7.36 15.68
CA PHE A 375 -18.00 -7.67 17.09
C PHE A 375 -18.60 -6.57 17.98
N ASP A 376 -18.50 -5.31 17.55
CA ASP A 376 -19.21 -4.16 18.15
C ASP A 376 -20.70 -4.08 17.75
N ARG A 377 -21.25 -5.09 17.05
CA ARG A 377 -22.66 -5.19 16.63
C ARG A 377 -23.14 -4.15 15.61
N LEU A 378 -22.22 -3.46 14.96
CA LEU A 378 -22.51 -2.54 13.85
C LEU A 378 -22.63 -3.25 12.49
N LEU A 379 -22.52 -4.57 12.49
CA LEU A 379 -22.81 -5.46 11.38
C LEU A 379 -23.54 -6.71 11.91
N PRO A 380 -24.08 -7.58 11.04
CA PRO A 380 -24.65 -8.87 11.46
C PRO A 380 -23.64 -9.73 12.21
N GLU A 381 -24.07 -10.42 13.27
CA GLU A 381 -23.20 -11.25 14.12
C GLU A 381 -22.44 -12.34 13.34
N LYS A 382 -23.08 -12.90 12.29
CA LYS A 382 -22.45 -13.87 11.39
C LYS A 382 -21.15 -13.39 10.74
N VAL A 383 -20.96 -12.08 10.62
CA VAL A 383 -19.73 -11.47 10.06
C VAL A 383 -18.54 -11.68 10.99
N ALA A 384 -18.78 -11.78 12.30
CA ALA A 384 -17.76 -12.06 13.32
C ALA A 384 -17.55 -13.56 13.61
N GLU A 385 -18.26 -14.46 12.92
CA GLU A 385 -18.04 -15.89 13.11
C GLU A 385 -16.69 -16.33 12.52
N LEU A 386 -15.94 -17.10 13.32
CA LEU A 386 -14.63 -17.63 12.92
C LEU A 386 -14.76 -19.04 12.36
N ASN A 387 -14.05 -19.34 11.29
CA ASN A 387 -13.91 -20.72 10.81
C ASN A 387 -12.97 -21.52 11.73
N LYS A 388 -12.79 -22.83 11.42
CA LYS A 388 -11.89 -23.73 12.17
C LYS A 388 -10.43 -23.26 12.26
N ASN A 389 -10.00 -22.35 11.38
CA ASN A 389 -8.66 -21.79 11.33
C ASN A 389 -8.57 -20.42 12.03
N GLY A 390 -9.63 -19.97 12.70
CA GLY A 390 -9.69 -18.68 13.38
C GLY A 390 -9.81 -17.47 12.43
N THR A 391 -10.35 -17.66 11.22
CA THR A 391 -10.54 -16.58 10.25
C THR A 391 -12.03 -16.22 10.11
N PRO A 392 -12.41 -14.92 10.15
CA PRO A 392 -13.76 -14.46 9.90
C PRO A 392 -14.04 -14.42 8.38
N ILE A 393 -14.45 -15.56 7.82
CA ILE A 393 -14.66 -15.72 6.38
C ILE A 393 -15.72 -14.75 5.84
N ASN A 394 -16.82 -14.52 6.57
CA ASN A 394 -17.86 -13.61 6.12
C ASN A 394 -17.36 -12.16 6.05
N ALA A 395 -16.49 -11.73 6.97
CA ALA A 395 -15.84 -10.42 6.88
C ALA A 395 -14.90 -10.34 5.66
N MET A 396 -14.16 -11.41 5.36
CA MET A 396 -13.32 -11.49 4.17
C MET A 396 -14.17 -11.41 2.88
N LEU A 397 -15.29 -12.11 2.81
CA LEU A 397 -16.18 -12.06 1.64
C LEU A 397 -16.78 -10.67 1.41
N LEU A 398 -17.12 -9.94 2.49
CA LEU A 398 -17.58 -8.53 2.39
C LEU A 398 -16.50 -7.60 1.82
N MET A 399 -15.23 -7.93 1.97
CA MET A 399 -14.13 -7.21 1.30
C MET A 399 -13.96 -7.66 -0.15
N VAL A 400 -13.91 -8.97 -0.41
CA VAL A 400 -13.50 -9.54 -1.70
C VAL A 400 -14.58 -9.41 -2.77
N LEU A 401 -15.86 -9.67 -2.45
CA LEU A 401 -16.92 -9.69 -3.47
C LEU A 401 -17.15 -8.33 -4.11
N PRO A 402 -17.31 -7.21 -3.36
CA PRO A 402 -17.42 -5.89 -3.98
C PRO A 402 -16.14 -5.47 -4.71
N ALA A 403 -14.97 -5.91 -4.23
CA ALA A 403 -13.70 -5.62 -4.86
C ALA A 403 -13.59 -6.22 -6.28
N ILE A 404 -14.25 -7.34 -6.57
CA ILE A 404 -14.33 -7.89 -7.94
C ILE A 404 -15.03 -6.91 -8.87
N VAL A 405 -16.16 -6.33 -8.43
CA VAL A 405 -16.93 -5.37 -9.23
C VAL A 405 -16.09 -4.10 -9.49
N VAL A 406 -15.49 -3.55 -8.45
CA VAL A 406 -14.64 -2.35 -8.57
C VAL A 406 -13.41 -2.65 -9.45
N SER A 407 -12.86 -3.85 -9.37
CA SER A 407 -11.74 -4.27 -10.24
C SER A 407 -12.12 -4.36 -11.71
N TYR A 408 -13.35 -4.77 -12.01
CA TYR A 408 -13.88 -4.73 -13.38
C TYR A 408 -13.99 -3.28 -13.86
N LEU A 409 -14.59 -2.40 -13.05
CA LEU A 409 -14.73 -0.97 -13.40
C LEU A 409 -13.36 -0.32 -13.65
N TYR A 410 -12.37 -0.67 -12.86
CA TYR A 410 -11.00 -0.18 -12.98
C TYR A 410 -10.31 -0.73 -14.24
N ALA A 411 -10.35 -2.04 -14.45
CA ALA A 411 -9.62 -2.70 -15.55
C ALA A 411 -10.09 -2.21 -16.92
N TYR A 412 -11.38 -1.92 -17.06
CA TYR A 412 -11.98 -1.41 -18.30
C TYR A 412 -12.16 0.11 -18.31
N ASN A 413 -11.60 0.81 -17.32
CA ASN A 413 -11.67 2.27 -17.17
C ASN A 413 -13.10 2.83 -17.35
N VAL A 414 -14.09 2.17 -16.72
CA VAL A 414 -15.50 2.52 -16.87
C VAL A 414 -15.73 3.96 -16.39
N GLY A 415 -16.53 4.71 -17.12
CA GLY A 415 -16.83 6.12 -16.83
C GLY A 415 -15.78 7.10 -17.33
N ALA A 416 -14.78 6.63 -18.09
CA ALA A 416 -13.85 7.53 -18.78
C ALA A 416 -14.54 8.31 -19.90
N ALA A 417 -14.08 9.55 -20.09
CA ALA A 417 -14.40 10.33 -21.28
C ALA A 417 -13.81 9.67 -22.54
N PRO A 418 -14.23 10.08 -23.76
CA PRO A 418 -13.69 9.51 -25.01
C PRO A 418 -12.16 9.63 -25.17
N ASP A 419 -11.54 10.61 -24.51
CA ASP A 419 -10.09 10.81 -24.44
C ASP A 419 -9.40 9.93 -23.36
N GLY A 420 -10.15 9.09 -22.65
CA GLY A 420 -9.67 8.19 -21.61
C GLY A 420 -9.52 8.84 -20.23
N THR A 421 -9.82 10.13 -20.07
CA THR A 421 -9.71 10.85 -18.79
C THR A 421 -10.87 10.55 -17.84
N GLY A 422 -10.66 10.75 -16.54
CA GLY A 422 -11.70 10.75 -15.51
C GLY A 422 -12.34 9.40 -15.18
N GLY A 423 -11.86 8.29 -15.74
CA GLY A 423 -12.38 6.95 -15.44
C GLY A 423 -11.82 6.33 -14.16
N PHE A 424 -12.31 5.14 -13.82
CA PHE A 424 -11.87 4.39 -12.63
C PHE A 424 -10.39 4.00 -12.64
N TYR A 425 -9.75 3.93 -13.81
CA TYR A 425 -8.32 3.63 -13.90
C TYR A 425 -7.44 4.66 -13.19
N THR A 426 -7.83 5.94 -13.19
CA THR A 426 -7.11 7.03 -12.52
C THR A 426 -7.39 7.08 -11.01
N ALA A 427 -8.34 6.28 -10.50
CA ALA A 427 -8.78 6.32 -9.12
C ALA A 427 -7.82 5.62 -8.13
N THR A 428 -6.70 5.05 -8.58
CA THR A 428 -5.72 4.34 -7.74
C THR A 428 -5.20 5.18 -6.59
N LEU A 429 -4.82 6.43 -6.84
CA LEU A 429 -4.35 7.35 -5.80
C LEU A 429 -5.48 7.82 -4.88
N ALA A 430 -6.73 7.74 -5.33
CA ALA A 430 -7.90 8.02 -4.51
C ALA A 430 -7.97 7.11 -3.27
N ALA A 431 -7.55 5.84 -3.38
CA ALA A 431 -7.50 4.94 -2.23
C ALA A 431 -6.43 5.37 -1.22
N THR A 432 -5.23 5.76 -1.67
CA THR A 432 -4.19 6.32 -0.80
C THR A 432 -4.67 7.55 -0.06
N GLN A 433 -5.35 8.46 -0.75
CA GLN A 433 -5.91 9.67 -0.19
C GLN A 433 -7.03 9.38 0.82
N GLY A 434 -7.93 8.42 0.51
CA GLY A 434 -8.98 7.98 1.43
C GLY A 434 -8.41 7.40 2.73
N ILE A 435 -7.32 6.63 2.64
CA ILE A 435 -6.61 6.11 3.81
C ILE A 435 -5.88 7.24 4.54
N ALA A 436 -5.27 8.19 3.85
CA ALA A 436 -4.59 9.33 4.46
C ALA A 436 -5.58 10.22 5.25
N ILE A 437 -6.82 10.39 4.78
CA ILE A 437 -7.89 11.07 5.54
C ILE A 437 -8.17 10.30 6.85
N MET A 438 -8.25 8.99 6.79
CA MET A 438 -8.46 8.14 7.98
C MET A 438 -7.24 8.22 8.92
N TYR A 439 -6.01 8.18 8.40
CA TYR A 439 -4.79 8.35 9.19
C TYR A 439 -4.69 9.74 9.82
N PHE A 440 -5.17 10.77 9.14
CA PHE A 440 -5.30 12.11 9.72
C PHE A 440 -6.24 12.10 10.93
N GLY A 441 -7.36 11.38 10.84
CA GLY A 441 -8.24 11.11 11.99
C GLY A 441 -7.50 10.41 13.14
N THR A 442 -6.68 9.39 12.84
CA THR A 442 -5.87 8.69 13.85
C THR A 442 -4.81 9.59 14.46
N ALA A 443 -4.18 10.46 13.68
CA ALA A 443 -3.24 11.46 14.20
C ALA A 443 -3.93 12.43 15.17
N ILE A 444 -5.14 12.92 14.86
CA ILE A 444 -5.94 13.73 15.77
C ILE A 444 -6.30 12.93 17.03
N ALA A 445 -6.70 11.66 16.89
CA ALA A 445 -6.99 10.81 18.04
C ALA A 445 -5.77 10.68 18.98
N ALA A 446 -4.58 10.54 18.42
CA ALA A 446 -3.33 10.49 19.17
C ALA A 446 -3.02 11.82 19.89
N ILE A 447 -3.27 12.96 19.24
CA ILE A 447 -3.09 14.30 19.82
C ILE A 447 -3.99 14.48 21.06
N VAL A 448 -5.27 14.10 20.96
CA VAL A 448 -6.26 14.38 22.01
C VAL A 448 -6.34 13.30 23.09
N LEU A 449 -5.86 12.09 22.84
CA LEU A 449 -5.93 10.94 23.76
C LEU A 449 -5.50 11.29 25.20
N PRO A 450 -4.33 11.94 25.45
CA PRO A 450 -3.89 12.26 26.81
C PRO A 450 -4.82 13.22 27.57
N TYR A 451 -5.64 13.97 26.86
CA TYR A 451 -6.51 15.02 27.42
C TYR A 451 -7.96 14.55 27.56
N VAL A 452 -8.44 13.73 26.62
CA VAL A 452 -9.85 13.27 26.59
C VAL A 452 -10.04 11.95 27.33
N LYS A 453 -9.04 11.07 27.32
CA LYS A 453 -9.05 9.77 27.99
C LYS A 453 -7.91 9.67 29.00
N LYS A 454 -7.85 10.62 29.95
CA LYS A 454 -6.77 10.80 30.92
C LYS A 454 -6.45 9.53 31.70
N ASP A 455 -7.47 8.84 32.19
CA ASP A 455 -7.27 7.63 33.02
C ASP A 455 -6.64 6.49 32.20
N LEU A 456 -7.14 6.30 30.97
CA LEU A 456 -6.59 5.30 30.05
C LEU A 456 -5.13 5.62 29.67
N PHE A 457 -4.85 6.89 29.37
CA PHE A 457 -3.50 7.33 29.05
C PHE A 457 -2.55 7.16 30.23
N ASN A 458 -2.95 7.61 31.44
CA ASN A 458 -2.11 7.54 32.64
C ASN A 458 -1.85 6.10 33.09
N ALA A 459 -2.77 5.16 32.83
CA ALA A 459 -2.59 3.73 33.09
C ALA A 459 -1.69 3.03 32.05
N SER A 460 -1.32 3.71 30.96
CA SER A 460 -0.60 3.10 29.84
C SER A 460 0.92 3.16 30.01
N PRO A 461 1.66 2.26 29.34
CA PRO A 461 3.14 2.24 29.36
C PRO A 461 3.78 3.54 28.84
N ILE A 462 3.04 4.33 28.04
CA ILE A 462 3.54 5.57 27.41
C ILE A 462 3.29 6.84 28.22
N ALA A 463 2.64 6.75 29.38
CA ALA A 463 2.27 7.92 30.18
C ALA A 463 3.47 8.80 30.59
N GLN A 464 4.64 8.18 30.80
CA GLN A 464 5.86 8.88 31.17
C GLN A 464 6.68 9.41 29.96
N MET A 465 6.28 9.09 28.74
CA MET A 465 6.98 9.52 27.52
C MET A 465 6.59 10.96 27.18
N LYS A 466 7.38 11.93 27.70
CA LYS A 466 7.14 13.37 27.55
C LYS A 466 8.41 14.09 27.09
N VAL A 467 8.20 15.13 26.27
CA VAL A 467 9.25 16.08 25.88
C VAL A 467 8.79 17.46 26.31
N ALA A 468 9.57 18.16 27.13
CA ALA A 468 9.22 19.45 27.73
C ALA A 468 7.82 19.46 28.41
N GLY A 469 7.44 18.35 29.07
CA GLY A 469 6.14 18.21 29.74
C GLY A 469 4.96 17.80 28.82
N ILE A 470 5.11 17.85 27.52
CA ILE A 470 4.08 17.46 26.55
C ILE A 470 4.21 15.97 26.23
N PRO A 471 3.13 15.19 26.22
CA PRO A 471 3.17 13.78 25.82
C PRO A 471 3.78 13.59 24.43
N LEU A 472 4.71 12.63 24.28
CA LEU A 472 5.38 12.35 23.02
C LEU A 472 4.40 11.99 21.89
N ILE A 473 3.34 11.26 22.24
CA ILE A 473 2.27 10.91 21.29
C ILE A 473 1.58 12.16 20.71
N THR A 474 1.39 13.21 21.51
CA THR A 474 0.78 14.48 21.07
C THR A 474 1.71 15.21 20.09
N ILE A 475 3.01 15.31 20.40
CA ILE A 475 4.00 15.96 19.53
C ILE A 475 4.10 15.19 18.20
N SER A 476 4.19 13.88 18.28
CA SER A 476 4.29 13.03 17.08
C SER A 476 3.01 13.09 16.25
N GLY A 477 1.85 13.12 16.90
CA GLY A 477 0.56 13.32 16.23
C GLY A 477 0.47 14.65 15.49
N LEU A 478 1.00 15.74 16.06
CA LEU A 478 1.04 17.06 15.40
C LEU A 478 1.95 17.06 14.17
N ILE A 479 3.15 16.46 14.26
CA ILE A 479 4.09 16.40 13.14
C ILE A 479 3.55 15.49 12.03
N PHE A 480 3.09 14.30 12.38
CA PHE A 480 2.52 13.36 11.41
C PHE A 480 1.21 13.91 10.79
N GLY A 481 0.32 14.48 11.60
CA GLY A 481 -0.90 15.14 11.12
C GLY A 481 -0.61 16.33 10.19
N GLY A 482 0.39 17.15 10.53
CA GLY A 482 0.86 18.24 9.66
C GLY A 482 1.40 17.74 8.32
N PHE A 483 2.17 16.65 8.34
CA PHE A 483 2.64 16.00 7.12
C PHE A 483 1.49 15.44 6.27
N LEU A 484 0.52 14.75 6.88
CA LEU A 484 -0.68 14.27 6.18
C LEU A 484 -1.53 15.43 5.63
N ALA A 485 -1.65 16.54 6.36
CA ALA A 485 -2.35 17.74 5.88
C ALA A 485 -1.69 18.29 4.62
N PHE A 486 -0.34 18.39 4.60
CA PHE A 486 0.40 18.77 3.41
C PHE A 486 0.10 17.84 2.22
N LEU A 487 0.18 16.52 2.42
CA LEU A 487 -0.11 15.55 1.37
C LEU A 487 -1.55 15.66 0.85
N LEU A 488 -2.52 15.79 1.74
CA LEU A 488 -3.94 15.90 1.39
C LEU A 488 -4.23 17.18 0.61
N VAL A 489 -3.63 18.30 1.01
CA VAL A 489 -3.79 19.58 0.29
C VAL A 489 -3.20 19.47 -1.11
N GLU A 490 -2.00 18.90 -1.25
CA GLU A 490 -1.37 18.73 -2.56
C GLU A 490 -2.17 17.76 -3.45
N TRP A 491 -2.60 16.63 -2.93
CA TRP A 491 -3.42 15.67 -3.70
C TRP A 491 -4.77 16.21 -4.16
N MET A 492 -5.42 17.06 -3.35
CA MET A 492 -6.76 17.57 -3.65
C MET A 492 -6.75 18.81 -4.53
N PHE A 493 -5.77 19.69 -4.35
CA PHE A 493 -5.79 21.04 -4.92
C PHE A 493 -4.59 21.32 -5.82
N ASP A 494 -3.52 20.52 -5.75
CA ASP A 494 -2.28 20.70 -6.53
C ASP A 494 -1.74 22.15 -6.52
N PRO A 495 -1.67 22.82 -5.36
CA PRO A 495 -1.37 24.26 -5.33
C PRO A 495 0.10 24.56 -5.57
N TRP A 496 1.00 23.61 -5.30
CA TRP A 496 2.45 23.85 -5.31
C TRP A 496 3.16 23.16 -6.46
N LEU A 497 2.80 21.92 -6.79
CA LEU A 497 3.35 21.23 -7.95
C LEU A 497 2.83 21.85 -9.25
N ASN A 498 1.57 22.27 -9.23
CA ASN A 498 0.87 22.97 -10.32
C ASN A 498 1.14 22.29 -11.68
N THR A 499 0.73 21.04 -11.80
CA THR A 499 0.94 20.22 -12.98
C THR A 499 0.10 20.67 -14.20
N GLY A 500 -0.24 21.99 -14.24
CA GLY A 500 -0.89 22.65 -15.36
C GLY A 500 -2.39 22.41 -15.49
N GLY A 501 -3.01 21.99 -14.39
CA GLY A 501 -4.44 21.68 -14.40
C GLY A 501 -4.76 20.31 -14.99
N GLU A 502 -3.83 19.65 -15.65
CA GLU A 502 -3.92 18.27 -16.10
C GLU A 502 -3.49 17.31 -15.00
N GLY A 503 -2.61 17.73 -14.11
CA GLY A 503 -2.08 16.94 -13.02
C GLY A 503 -3.03 16.69 -11.85
N ALA A 504 -4.13 17.41 -11.74
CA ALA A 504 -5.19 17.06 -10.81
C ALA A 504 -5.81 15.68 -11.10
N GLY A 505 -5.67 15.15 -12.31
CA GLY A 505 -5.96 13.76 -12.66
C GLY A 505 -4.92 12.76 -12.16
N LEU A 506 -3.68 13.19 -11.91
CA LEU A 506 -2.58 12.33 -11.43
C LEU A 506 -2.84 11.80 -10.03
N TYR A 507 -3.50 12.57 -9.16
CA TYR A 507 -3.70 12.21 -7.75
C TYR A 507 -5.04 11.54 -7.45
N GLY A 508 -5.89 11.36 -8.46
CA GLY A 508 -7.13 10.59 -8.37
C GLY A 508 -8.33 11.36 -7.83
N ILE A 509 -8.29 11.89 -6.60
CA ILE A 509 -9.41 12.68 -6.06
C ILE A 509 -9.15 14.16 -6.36
N SER A 510 -9.81 14.66 -7.38
CA SER A 510 -9.78 16.09 -7.70
C SER A 510 -11.11 16.54 -8.26
N PHE A 511 -11.37 17.85 -8.25
CA PHE A 511 -12.56 18.41 -8.90
C PHE A 511 -12.60 18.17 -10.41
N LYS A 512 -11.48 17.77 -11.01
CA LYS A 512 -11.38 17.39 -12.41
C LYS A 512 -11.71 15.91 -12.64
N ASN A 513 -11.53 15.05 -11.62
CA ASN A 513 -11.96 13.65 -11.65
C ASN A 513 -13.23 13.46 -10.82
N THR A 514 -14.37 13.86 -11.37
CA THR A 514 -15.68 13.81 -10.71
C THR A 514 -16.02 12.39 -10.22
N ASN A 515 -15.65 11.34 -10.97
CA ASN A 515 -15.91 9.95 -10.58
C ASN A 515 -15.21 9.57 -9.29
N SER A 516 -13.98 10.04 -9.07
CA SER A 516 -13.25 9.80 -7.81
C SER A 516 -13.90 10.48 -6.61
N ILE A 517 -14.37 11.72 -6.78
CA ILE A 517 -15.10 12.44 -5.73
C ILE A 517 -16.41 11.74 -5.40
N ILE A 518 -17.20 11.38 -6.44
CA ILE A 518 -18.46 10.65 -6.26
C ILE A 518 -18.21 9.34 -5.54
N PHE A 519 -17.20 8.58 -5.94
CA PHE A 519 -16.85 7.32 -5.28
C PHE A 519 -16.53 7.52 -3.79
N LEU A 520 -15.69 8.49 -3.45
CA LEU A 520 -15.34 8.78 -2.06
C LEU A 520 -16.57 9.21 -1.24
N LEU A 521 -17.41 10.10 -1.80
CA LEU A 521 -18.65 10.54 -1.15
C LEU A 521 -19.60 9.36 -0.93
N VAL A 522 -19.77 8.47 -1.91
CA VAL A 522 -20.57 7.24 -1.78
C VAL A 522 -20.03 6.36 -0.66
N CYS A 523 -18.72 6.19 -0.54
CA CYS A 523 -18.11 5.43 0.55
C CYS A 523 -18.44 6.02 1.93
N TYR A 524 -18.36 7.34 2.09
CA TYR A 524 -18.73 8.02 3.36
C TYR A 524 -20.24 7.93 3.65
N ILE A 525 -21.09 8.13 2.65
CA ILE A 525 -22.54 8.00 2.80
C ILE A 525 -22.91 6.56 3.18
N LEU A 526 -22.31 5.57 2.54
CA LEU A 526 -22.53 4.16 2.85
C LEU A 526 -22.08 3.81 4.27
N SER A 527 -20.92 4.30 4.69
CA SER A 527 -20.45 4.14 6.08
C SER A 527 -21.42 4.74 7.09
N ALA A 528 -21.89 5.95 6.83
CA ALA A 528 -22.88 6.63 7.68
C ALA A 528 -24.22 5.87 7.72
N ALA A 529 -24.70 5.43 6.56
CA ALA A 529 -25.96 4.67 6.46
C ALA A 529 -25.88 3.35 7.24
N ILE A 530 -24.76 2.63 7.14
CA ILE A 530 -24.50 1.41 7.92
C ILE A 530 -24.51 1.73 9.42
N TYR A 531 -23.74 2.73 9.85
CA TYR A 531 -23.66 3.08 11.26
C TYR A 531 -25.03 3.45 11.86
N TYR A 532 -25.69 4.44 11.28
CA TYR A 532 -26.97 4.93 11.80
C TYR A 532 -28.09 3.91 11.63
N GLY A 533 -28.10 3.14 10.54
CA GLY A 533 -29.04 2.06 10.30
C GLY A 533 -28.94 0.95 11.35
N PHE A 534 -27.73 0.46 11.63
CA PHE A 534 -27.52 -0.56 12.68
C PHE A 534 -27.73 0.02 14.09
N LYS A 535 -27.34 1.26 14.35
CA LYS A 535 -27.63 1.93 15.65
C LYS A 535 -29.14 1.98 15.90
N ALA A 536 -29.93 2.39 14.90
CA ALA A 536 -31.39 2.43 15.01
C ALA A 536 -32.01 1.02 15.15
N TYR A 537 -31.53 0.05 14.38
CA TYR A 537 -31.98 -1.35 14.48
C TYR A 537 -31.67 -1.95 15.86
N ARG A 538 -30.48 -1.78 16.39
CA ARG A 538 -30.08 -2.30 17.70
C ARG A 538 -30.81 -1.63 18.85
N LYS A 539 -31.09 -0.33 18.74
CA LYS A 539 -31.88 0.41 19.72
C LYS A 539 -33.31 -0.16 19.87
N ARG A 540 -33.93 -0.58 18.76
CA ARG A 540 -35.24 -1.28 18.78
C ARG A 540 -35.18 -2.60 19.54
N GLY A 541 -34.02 -3.26 19.52
CA GLY A 541 -33.75 -4.47 20.28
C GLY A 541 -33.29 -4.23 21.74
N GLY A 542 -33.34 -3.00 22.23
CA GLY A 542 -32.92 -2.66 23.60
C GLY A 542 -31.40 -2.58 23.81
N ILE A 543 -30.60 -2.54 22.74
CA ILE A 543 -29.15 -2.48 22.83
C ILE A 543 -28.70 -1.02 22.67
N ASP A 544 -28.00 -0.51 23.70
CA ASP A 544 -27.38 0.81 23.67
C ASP A 544 -25.98 0.75 23.06
N MET A 545 -25.87 1.18 21.81
CA MET A 545 -24.61 1.17 21.05
C MET A 545 -23.58 2.15 21.62
N ASP A 546 -24.00 3.26 22.22
CA ASP A 546 -23.07 4.26 22.77
C ASP A 546 -22.33 3.67 23.98
N LYS A 547 -22.96 2.84 24.79
CA LYS A 547 -22.30 2.11 25.89
C LYS A 547 -21.30 1.07 25.36
N ILE A 548 -21.66 0.34 24.31
CA ILE A 548 -20.77 -0.66 23.71
C ILE A 548 -19.47 0.00 23.22
N GLN A 549 -19.57 1.17 22.64
CA GLN A 549 -18.43 1.88 22.05
C GLN A 549 -17.57 2.66 23.06
N THR A 550 -17.98 2.76 24.33
CA THR A 550 -17.13 3.28 25.41
C THR A 550 -16.19 2.22 25.99
N GLU A 551 -16.51 0.94 25.82
CA GLU A 551 -15.74 -0.19 26.35
C GLU A 551 -14.68 -0.65 25.37
N ILE A 552 -13.49 -1.02 25.90
CA ILE A 552 -12.44 -1.67 25.10
C ILE A 552 -12.79 -3.17 25.00
N PRO A 553 -12.86 -3.76 23.78
CA PRO A 553 -13.17 -5.17 23.62
C PRO A 553 -12.20 -6.08 24.40
N VAL A 554 -12.70 -7.18 24.95
CA VAL A 554 -11.86 -8.20 25.60
C VAL A 554 -11.38 -9.20 24.53
N GLU A 555 -10.07 -9.42 24.44
CA GLU A 555 -9.41 -10.40 23.56
C GLU A 555 -8.63 -11.43 24.35
#